data_52024195d032d109348fc876e292b565
#
_entry.id   52024195d032d109348fc876e292b565
#
_cell.length_a   1.000
_cell.length_b   1.000
_cell.length_c   1.000
_cell.angle_alpha   90.00
_cell.angle_beta   90.00
_cell.angle_gamma   90.00
#
_symmetry.space_group_name_H-M   'P 1'
#
loop_
_entity.id
_entity.type
_entity.pdbx_description
1 polymer ?
#
loop_
_entity_poly.entity_id
_entity_poly.type
_entity_poly.pdbx_seq_one_letter_code
_entity_poly.pdbx_strand_id
1 'polypeptide(L)'
;MRSAMSVPEAIVWKMLRAKHLNGWKFSRQVLIGPYIADFVARREKLVVEIDGRSHDASTVYDARRDAAMVALGYQVLRYTNGDIATNLDGVSRAIDHELRLRAPADRNH
;
A
#
# COMPACT_ATOMS: atom_id res chain seq x y z
N MET A 1 21.44 -3.03 1.63
CA MET A 1 20.15 -3.14 2.24
C MET A 1 19.56 -1.79 2.56
N ARG A 2 18.33 -1.60 2.20
CA ARG A 2 17.69 -0.37 2.48
C ARG A 2 17.01 -0.43 3.77
N SER A 3 17.27 0.49 4.62
CA SER A 3 16.62 0.53 5.91
C SER A 3 15.85 1.82 6.13
N ALA A 4 16.17 2.84 5.36
CA ALA A 4 15.54 4.14 5.55
C ALA A 4 14.37 4.32 4.60
N MET A 5 13.27 4.82 5.13
CA MET A 5 12.13 5.17 4.30
C MET A 5 12.32 6.57 3.75
N SER A 6 11.75 6.81 2.56
CA SER A 6 11.66 8.19 2.07
C SER A 6 10.69 8.96 2.96
N VAL A 7 10.69 10.29 2.84
CA VAL A 7 9.78 11.11 3.64
C VAL A 7 8.32 10.75 3.38
N PRO A 8 7.87 10.62 2.11
CA PRO A 8 6.48 10.20 1.88
C PRO A 8 6.16 8.84 2.46
N GLU A 9 7.08 7.88 2.35
CA GLU A 9 6.85 6.56 2.94
C GLU A 9 6.72 6.65 4.46
N ALA A 10 7.54 7.48 5.10
CA ALA A 10 7.46 7.64 6.54
C ALA A 10 6.14 8.25 6.97
N ILE A 11 5.63 9.20 6.20
CA ILE A 11 4.33 9.82 6.47
C ILE A 11 3.22 8.78 6.39
N VAL A 12 3.23 7.97 5.34
CA VAL A 12 2.21 6.94 5.18
C VAL A 12 2.32 5.88 6.26
N TRP A 13 3.54 5.46 6.61
CA TRP A 13 3.72 4.46 7.65
C TRP A 13 3.21 4.96 9.00
N LYS A 14 3.45 6.21 9.31
CA LYS A 14 2.95 6.80 10.55
C LYS A 14 1.42 6.75 10.60
N MET A 15 0.79 6.92 9.46
CA MET A 15 -0.68 6.85 9.36
C MET A 15 -1.18 5.42 9.52
N LEU A 16 -0.45 4.43 9.00
CA LEU A 16 -0.93 3.05 8.93
C LEU A 16 -0.50 2.16 10.09
N ARG A 17 0.65 2.43 10.69
CA ARG A 17 1.20 1.53 11.69
C ARG A 17 0.34 1.51 12.95
N ALA A 18 0.50 0.46 13.74
CA ALA A 18 -0.16 0.32 15.04
C ALA A 18 -1.69 0.46 14.94
N LYS A 19 -2.24 0.07 13.80
CA LYS A 19 -3.68 0.11 13.55
C LYS A 19 -4.28 1.51 13.67
N HIS A 20 -3.45 2.54 13.40
CA HIS A 20 -3.92 3.92 13.52
C HIS A 20 -5.04 4.25 12.53
N LEU A 21 -5.05 3.66 11.34
CA LEU A 21 -6.12 3.91 10.39
C LEU A 21 -7.28 2.97 10.70
N ASN A 22 -8.18 3.43 11.52
CA ASN A 22 -9.46 2.75 11.82
C ASN A 22 -9.31 1.29 12.21
N GLY A 23 -8.20 0.93 12.85
CA GLY A 23 -8.00 -0.41 13.35
C GLY A 23 -7.46 -1.40 12.32
N TRP A 24 -7.20 -0.98 11.09
CA TRP A 24 -6.65 -1.89 10.07
C TRP A 24 -5.20 -2.20 10.37
N LYS A 25 -4.82 -3.47 10.17
CA LYS A 25 -3.46 -3.89 10.46
C LYS A 25 -2.64 -3.88 9.17
N PHE A 26 -1.56 -3.09 9.17
CA PHE A 26 -0.63 -3.03 8.06
C PHE A 26 0.76 -3.47 8.49
N SER A 27 1.46 -4.12 7.57
CA SER A 27 2.88 -4.41 7.69
C SER A 27 3.61 -3.68 6.58
N ARG A 28 4.87 -3.35 6.79
CA ARG A 28 5.67 -2.70 5.75
C ARG A 28 6.71 -3.65 5.21
N GLN A 29 7.12 -3.41 3.98
CA GLN A 29 8.21 -4.18 3.33
C GLN A 29 7.92 -5.66 3.37
N VAL A 30 6.80 -6.04 2.79
CA VAL A 30 6.32 -7.42 2.80
C VAL A 30 6.69 -8.10 1.49
N LEU A 31 7.25 -9.29 1.58
CA LEU A 31 7.59 -10.07 0.40
C LEU A 31 6.33 -10.75 -0.14
N ILE A 32 6.02 -10.49 -1.40
CA ILE A 32 4.89 -11.11 -2.11
C ILE A 32 5.45 -11.70 -3.38
N GLY A 33 5.52 -13.04 -3.44
CA GLY A 33 6.27 -13.69 -4.51
C GLY A 33 7.71 -13.22 -4.47
N PRO A 34 8.29 -12.81 -5.60
CA PRO A 34 9.68 -12.31 -5.62
C PRO A 34 9.76 -10.79 -5.36
N TYR A 35 8.65 -10.13 -5.08
CA TYR A 35 8.62 -8.67 -4.98
C TYR A 35 8.40 -8.23 -3.56
N ILE A 36 8.93 -7.05 -3.22
CA ILE A 36 8.72 -6.46 -1.90
C ILE A 36 7.71 -5.32 -2.05
N ALA A 37 6.61 -5.43 -1.31
CA ALA A 37 5.56 -4.42 -1.31
C ALA A 37 5.80 -3.44 -0.17
N ASP A 38 5.48 -2.16 -0.41
CA ASP A 38 5.74 -1.12 0.59
C ASP A 38 4.91 -1.32 1.85
N PHE A 39 3.60 -1.40 1.70
CA PHE A 39 2.68 -1.56 2.84
C PHE A 39 1.60 -2.55 2.45
N VAL A 40 1.29 -3.48 3.35
CA VAL A 40 0.35 -4.55 3.03
C VAL A 40 -0.59 -4.79 4.21
N ALA A 41 -1.89 -4.78 3.93
CA ALA A 41 -2.89 -5.31 4.83
C ALA A 41 -3.15 -6.74 4.41
N ARG A 42 -2.51 -7.67 5.09
CA ARG A 42 -2.51 -9.07 4.64
C ARG A 42 -3.87 -9.72 4.67
N ARG A 43 -4.63 -9.42 5.69
CA ARG A 43 -5.94 -10.05 5.83
C ARG A 43 -6.88 -9.66 4.69
N GLU A 44 -6.84 -8.39 4.31
CA GLU A 44 -7.71 -7.87 3.26
C GLU A 44 -7.06 -7.99 1.88
N LYS A 45 -5.79 -8.36 1.85
CA LYS A 45 -5.02 -8.49 0.61
C LYS A 45 -4.97 -7.19 -0.17
N LEU A 46 -4.64 -6.13 0.54
CA LEU A 46 -4.46 -4.81 -0.05
C LEU A 46 -3.02 -4.38 0.06
N VAL A 47 -2.45 -3.94 -1.06
CA VAL A 47 -1.10 -3.40 -1.13
C VAL A 47 -1.19 -1.91 -1.40
N VAL A 48 -0.42 -1.12 -0.67
CA VAL A 48 -0.30 0.32 -0.91
C VAL A 48 1.15 0.61 -1.27
N GLU A 49 1.36 1.25 -2.41
CA GLU A 49 2.67 1.57 -2.93
C GLU A 49 2.82 3.07 -3.06
N ILE A 50 3.99 3.58 -2.69
CA ILE A 50 4.30 5.00 -2.85
C ILE A 50 5.36 5.12 -3.93
N ASP A 51 4.97 5.76 -5.03
CA ASP A 51 5.84 5.88 -6.20
C ASP A 51 6.48 7.26 -6.21
N GLY A 52 7.75 7.31 -5.85
CA GLY A 52 8.48 8.56 -5.81
C GLY A 52 9.31 8.84 -7.05
N ARG A 53 9.29 7.90 -8.01
CA ARG A 53 10.16 8.05 -9.16
C ARG A 53 9.41 8.61 -10.34
N SER A 54 10.18 9.04 -11.34
CA SER A 54 9.61 9.48 -12.58
C SER A 54 8.79 8.36 -13.20
N HIS A 55 7.66 8.72 -13.77
CA HIS A 55 6.76 7.75 -14.35
C HIS A 55 7.30 7.07 -15.59
N ASP A 56 8.43 7.52 -16.12
CA ASP A 56 9.01 6.85 -17.27
C ASP A 56 9.98 5.74 -16.86
N ALA A 57 10.13 5.47 -15.58
CA ALA A 57 11.06 4.45 -15.12
C ALA A 57 10.37 3.11 -15.02
N SER A 58 10.84 2.13 -15.78
CA SER A 58 10.48 0.71 -15.61
C SER A 58 9.00 0.40 -15.61
N THR A 59 8.24 0.95 -16.55
CA THR A 59 6.80 0.67 -16.59
C THR A 59 6.52 -0.81 -16.84
N VAL A 60 7.35 -1.48 -17.63
CA VAL A 60 7.15 -2.92 -17.89
C VAL A 60 7.37 -3.73 -16.62
N TYR A 61 8.42 -3.39 -15.86
CA TYR A 61 8.70 -4.06 -14.60
C TYR A 61 7.54 -3.84 -13.63
N ASP A 62 7.05 -2.63 -13.54
CA ASP A 62 5.93 -2.32 -12.63
C ASP A 62 4.67 -3.09 -13.03
N ALA A 63 4.40 -3.21 -14.31
CA ALA A 63 3.23 -3.94 -14.77
C ALA A 63 3.33 -5.43 -14.42
N ARG A 64 4.51 -6.02 -14.58
CA ARG A 64 4.71 -7.42 -14.23
C ARG A 64 4.58 -7.64 -12.73
N ARG A 65 5.11 -6.73 -11.95
CA ARG A 65 5.04 -6.79 -10.50
C ARG A 65 3.59 -6.72 -10.04
N ASP A 66 2.84 -5.76 -10.57
CA ASP A 66 1.43 -5.62 -10.22
C ASP A 66 0.63 -6.84 -10.64
N ALA A 67 0.88 -7.37 -11.84
CA ALA A 67 0.18 -8.56 -12.30
C ALA A 67 0.46 -9.75 -11.40
N ALA A 68 1.70 -9.89 -10.93
CA ALA A 68 2.04 -10.99 -10.03
C ALA A 68 1.28 -10.86 -8.71
N MET A 69 1.17 -9.66 -8.18
CA MET A 69 0.44 -9.45 -6.93
C MET A 69 -1.06 -9.70 -7.12
N VAL A 70 -1.62 -9.22 -8.22
CA VAL A 70 -3.03 -9.46 -8.52
C VAL A 70 -3.30 -10.95 -8.67
N ALA A 71 -2.39 -11.69 -9.32
CA ALA A 71 -2.55 -13.12 -9.47
C ALA A 71 -2.58 -13.85 -8.13
N LEU A 72 -1.97 -13.27 -7.10
CA LEU A 72 -1.98 -13.83 -5.76
C LEU A 72 -3.14 -13.30 -4.92
N GLY A 73 -4.05 -12.56 -5.53
CA GLY A 73 -5.26 -12.11 -4.87
C GLY A 73 -5.17 -10.71 -4.26
N TYR A 74 -4.10 -9.98 -4.51
CA TYR A 74 -3.93 -8.66 -3.93
C TYR A 74 -4.46 -7.57 -4.85
N GLN A 75 -5.01 -6.52 -4.23
CA GLN A 75 -5.31 -5.27 -4.91
C GLN A 75 -4.16 -4.32 -4.64
N VAL A 76 -3.72 -3.60 -5.65
CA VAL A 76 -2.62 -2.65 -5.49
C VAL A 76 -3.15 -1.23 -5.68
N LEU A 77 -2.94 -0.39 -4.68
CA LEU A 77 -3.21 1.03 -4.76
C LEU A 77 -1.87 1.76 -4.81
N ARG A 78 -1.71 2.64 -5.77
CA ARG A 78 -0.45 3.35 -5.94
C ARG A 78 -0.67 4.85 -5.88
N TYR A 79 0.12 5.52 -5.07
CA TYR A 79 0.04 6.96 -4.88
C TYR A 79 1.40 7.58 -5.14
N THR A 80 1.40 8.81 -5.64
CA THR A 80 2.65 9.52 -5.88
C THR A 80 3.09 10.26 -4.63
N ASN A 81 4.34 10.72 -4.62
CA ASN A 81 4.81 11.59 -3.54
C ASN A 81 3.94 12.84 -3.44
N GLY A 82 3.51 13.38 -4.59
CA GLY A 82 2.65 14.55 -4.60
C GLY A 82 1.31 14.28 -3.94
N ASP A 83 0.73 13.12 -4.18
CA ASP A 83 -0.52 12.75 -3.52
C ASP A 83 -0.38 12.77 -2.01
N ILE A 84 0.73 12.23 -1.51
CA ILE A 84 0.97 12.17 -0.08
C ILE A 84 1.18 13.57 0.49
N ALA A 85 1.92 14.42 -0.22
CA ALA A 85 2.24 15.76 0.26
C ALA A 85 1.03 16.67 0.26
N THR A 86 0.12 16.51 -0.69
CA THR A 86 -0.96 17.48 -0.88
C THR A 86 -2.34 16.96 -0.52
N ASN A 87 -2.51 15.64 -0.37
CA ASN A 87 -3.85 15.11 -0.16
C ASN A 87 -3.83 13.84 0.69
N LEU A 88 -3.09 13.88 1.79
CA LEU A 88 -2.97 12.71 2.65
C LEU A 88 -4.33 12.25 3.18
N ASP A 89 -5.21 13.19 3.51
CA ASP A 89 -6.55 12.84 3.99
C ASP A 89 -7.33 12.06 2.93
N GLY A 90 -7.28 12.49 1.68
CA GLY A 90 -7.94 11.77 0.60
C GLY A 90 -7.35 10.39 0.40
N VAL A 91 -6.03 10.27 0.51
CA VAL A 91 -5.36 8.98 0.41
C VAL A 91 -5.84 8.05 1.53
N SER A 92 -5.88 8.54 2.76
CA SER A 92 -6.30 7.70 3.89
C SER A 92 -7.74 7.24 3.73
N ARG A 93 -8.61 8.11 3.24
CA ARG A 93 -10.01 7.73 3.02
C ARG A 93 -10.16 6.71 1.91
N ALA A 94 -9.37 6.84 0.85
CA ALA A 94 -9.41 5.88 -0.24
C ALA A 94 -8.95 4.51 0.21
N ILE A 95 -7.88 4.47 1.01
CA ILE A 95 -7.38 3.20 1.55
C ILE A 95 -8.42 2.56 2.45
N ASP A 96 -9.02 3.35 3.35
CA ASP A 96 -10.04 2.84 4.26
C ASP A 96 -11.24 2.30 3.49
N HIS A 97 -11.67 3.03 2.46
CA HIS A 97 -12.81 2.60 1.65
C HIS A 97 -12.52 1.25 0.99
N GLU A 98 -11.35 1.10 0.40
CA GLU A 98 -11.00 -0.14 -0.27
C GLU A 98 -10.90 -1.30 0.72
N LEU A 99 -10.37 -1.04 1.91
CA LEU A 99 -10.29 -2.08 2.93
C LEU A 99 -11.67 -2.54 3.36
N ARG A 100 -12.62 -1.62 3.49
CA ARG A 100 -13.99 -2.00 3.85
C ARG A 100 -14.62 -2.89 2.79
N LEU A 101 -14.35 -2.61 1.53
CA LEU A 101 -14.86 -3.43 0.45
C LEU A 101 -14.27 -4.83 0.45
N ARG A 102 -13.03 -4.97 0.89
CA ARG A 102 -12.32 -6.25 0.83
C ARG A 102 -12.36 -7.02 2.15
N ALA A 103 -12.87 -6.42 3.20
CA ALA A 103 -12.84 -7.06 4.51
C ALA A 103 -13.67 -8.34 4.51
N PRO A 104 -13.18 -9.40 5.18
CA PRO A 104 -13.98 -10.62 5.31
C PRO A 104 -15.27 -10.36 6.07
N ALA A 105 -16.27 -11.18 5.82
CA ALA A 105 -17.59 -11.00 6.43
C ALA A 105 -17.54 -10.98 7.95
N ASP A 106 -16.63 -11.76 8.56
CA ASP A 106 -16.52 -11.83 10.00
C ASP A 106 -15.76 -10.67 10.61
N ARG A 107 -15.32 -9.73 9.81
CA ARG A 107 -14.56 -8.57 10.27
C ARG A 107 -15.39 -7.67 11.16
N ASN A 108 -16.67 -7.69 11.01
CA ASN A 108 -17.56 -6.74 11.67
C ASN A 108 -18.01 -7.13 13.07
N HIS A 109 -17.36 -8.08 13.66
CA HIS A 109 -17.76 -8.51 15.01
C HIS A 109 -17.00 -7.85 16.12
#